data_0a64bc39244e41fd7f1421442c4f9d1d
#
_entry.id   0a64bc39244e41fd7f1421442c4f9d1d
#
_cell.length_a   1.000
_cell.length_b   1.000
_cell.length_c   1.000
_cell.angle_alpha   90.00
_cell.angle_beta   90.00
_cell.angle_gamma   90.00
#
_symmetry.space_group_name_H-M   'P 1'
#
loop_
_entity.id
_entity.type
_entity.pdbx_description
1 polymer ?
#
loop_
_entity_poly.entity_id
_entity_poly.type
_entity_poly.pdbx_seq_one_letter_code
_entity_poly.pdbx_strand_id
1 'polypeptide(L)'
;MPETVPLEIDFEHDDFEFATLEEELLVDQRCQQVLKHFYLYLQQRGMSPESASEQAFSADLYVRDYLLDFARQNLVRPQPGVVRKFAGSWFITHTLDPEMALLERYLSAVAELYRFLRRQHLISAEELAFLVEEAGQVDFYQKRIDSFLNISGDSFVEWDAECPAKF
;
A
#
# COMPACT_ATOMS: atom_id res chain seq x y z
N MET A 1 -6.61 32.11 -12.13
CA MET A 1 -6.96 31.02 -11.21
C MET A 1 -6.42 29.73 -11.76
N PRO A 2 -5.65 29.02 -10.94
CA PRO A 2 -5.24 27.70 -11.40
C PRO A 2 -6.48 26.84 -11.59
N GLU A 3 -6.50 26.13 -12.69
CA GLU A 3 -7.57 25.17 -12.92
C GLU A 3 -7.55 24.14 -11.80
N THR A 4 -8.66 24.03 -11.08
CA THR A 4 -8.85 22.96 -10.11
C THR A 4 -9.08 21.68 -10.89
N VAL A 5 -8.06 20.82 -10.92
CA VAL A 5 -8.22 19.47 -11.44
C VAL A 5 -9.25 18.76 -10.54
N PRO A 6 -10.31 18.17 -11.13
CA PRO A 6 -11.26 17.42 -10.30
C PRO A 6 -10.53 16.32 -9.56
N LEU A 7 -10.68 16.28 -8.23
CA LEU A 7 -10.09 15.23 -7.39
C LEU A 7 -10.97 13.99 -7.32
N GLU A 8 -12.12 14.02 -7.96
CA GLU A 8 -13.03 12.89 -7.98
C GLU A 8 -12.53 11.81 -8.93
N ILE A 9 -12.40 10.61 -8.39
CA ILE A 9 -12.08 9.42 -9.17
C ILE A 9 -13.40 8.84 -9.67
N ASP A 10 -13.51 8.67 -10.98
CA ASP A 10 -14.70 8.12 -11.62
C ASP A 10 -14.52 6.62 -11.91
N PHE A 11 -14.10 5.88 -10.88
CA PHE A 11 -13.94 4.43 -10.95
C PHE A 11 -14.84 3.76 -9.92
N GLU A 12 -15.30 2.55 -10.25
CA GLU A 12 -16.04 1.70 -9.35
C GLU A 12 -15.16 0.52 -8.90
N HIS A 13 -15.64 -0.26 -7.95
CA HIS A 13 -14.89 -1.38 -7.39
C HIS A 13 -14.50 -2.42 -8.46
N ASP A 14 -15.40 -2.71 -9.39
CA ASP A 14 -15.14 -3.69 -10.45
C ASP A 14 -14.08 -3.24 -11.44
N ASP A 15 -13.81 -1.92 -11.52
CA ASP A 15 -12.78 -1.38 -12.40
C ASP A 15 -11.36 -1.79 -11.97
N PHE A 16 -11.20 -2.29 -10.76
CA PHE A 16 -9.92 -2.76 -10.23
C PHE A 16 -9.84 -4.28 -10.14
N GLU A 17 -10.85 -5.02 -10.64
CA GLU A 17 -10.82 -6.48 -10.74
C GLU A 17 -10.07 -6.89 -12.00
N PHE A 18 -9.33 -7.99 -11.91
CA PHE A 18 -8.60 -8.53 -13.06
C PHE A 18 -8.40 -10.03 -12.90
N ALA A 19 -8.45 -10.74 -14.01
CA ALA A 19 -8.17 -12.18 -14.08
C ALA A 19 -7.22 -12.50 -15.24
N THR A 20 -7.20 -11.65 -16.28
CA THR A 20 -6.35 -11.83 -17.45
C THR A 20 -5.24 -10.80 -17.47
N LEU A 21 -4.20 -11.05 -18.28
CA LEU A 21 -3.11 -10.09 -18.48
C LEU A 21 -3.62 -8.77 -19.03
N GLU A 22 -4.56 -8.80 -19.95
CA GLU A 22 -5.15 -7.58 -20.53
C GLU A 22 -5.87 -6.75 -19.48
N GLU A 23 -6.64 -7.42 -18.61
CA GLU A 23 -7.32 -6.76 -17.50
C GLU A 23 -6.32 -6.20 -16.50
N GLU A 24 -5.25 -6.94 -16.21
CA GLU A 24 -4.19 -6.49 -15.30
C GLU A 24 -3.54 -5.21 -15.80
N LEU A 25 -3.22 -5.13 -17.11
CA LEU A 25 -2.64 -3.93 -17.70
C LEU A 25 -3.59 -2.73 -17.60
N LEU A 26 -4.87 -2.97 -17.77
CA LEU A 26 -5.89 -1.92 -17.64
C LEU A 26 -6.02 -1.44 -16.19
N VAL A 27 -6.00 -2.37 -15.24
CA VAL A 27 -6.02 -2.03 -13.81
C VAL A 27 -4.75 -1.27 -13.42
N ASP A 28 -3.59 -1.66 -13.94
CA ASP A 28 -2.34 -0.92 -13.71
C ASP A 28 -2.48 0.54 -14.15
N GLN A 29 -3.05 0.80 -15.31
CA GLN A 29 -3.31 2.16 -15.80
C GLN A 29 -4.25 2.93 -14.87
N ARG A 30 -5.30 2.27 -14.40
CA ARG A 30 -6.24 2.88 -13.44
C ARG A 30 -5.58 3.21 -12.12
N CYS A 31 -4.71 2.32 -11.64
CA CYS A 31 -3.92 2.58 -10.43
C CYS A 31 -3.00 3.79 -10.61
N GLN A 32 -2.38 3.95 -11.77
CA GLN A 32 -1.57 5.13 -12.06
C GLN A 32 -2.41 6.41 -12.00
N GLN A 33 -3.63 6.38 -12.50
CA GLN A 33 -4.54 7.52 -12.42
C GLN A 33 -4.93 7.84 -10.98
N VAL A 34 -5.20 6.81 -10.18
CA VAL A 34 -5.47 6.97 -8.74
C VAL A 34 -4.30 7.65 -8.05
N LEU A 35 -3.08 7.20 -8.32
CA LEU A 35 -1.87 7.75 -7.71
C LEU A 35 -1.65 9.21 -8.14
N LYS A 36 -1.97 9.56 -9.36
CA LYS A 36 -1.92 10.95 -9.83
C LYS A 36 -2.91 11.83 -9.07
N HIS A 37 -4.14 11.36 -8.89
CA HIS A 37 -5.14 12.07 -8.10
C HIS A 37 -4.72 12.18 -6.63
N PHE A 38 -4.12 11.13 -6.10
CA PHE A 38 -3.58 11.13 -4.74
C PHE A 38 -2.49 12.20 -4.57
N TYR A 39 -1.57 12.28 -5.51
CA TYR A 39 -0.52 13.32 -5.53
C TYR A 39 -1.13 14.72 -5.48
N LEU A 40 -2.14 14.99 -6.31
CA LEU A 40 -2.83 16.28 -6.35
C LEU A 40 -3.59 16.55 -5.04
N TYR A 41 -4.21 15.54 -4.48
CA TYR A 41 -4.91 15.63 -3.20
C TYR A 41 -3.96 16.04 -2.07
N LEU A 42 -2.79 15.43 -2.02
CA LEU A 42 -1.78 15.77 -1.00
C LEU A 42 -1.34 17.22 -1.10
N GLN A 43 -1.15 17.74 -2.32
CA GLN A 43 -0.80 19.14 -2.53
C GLN A 43 -1.92 20.09 -2.09
N GLN A 44 -3.16 19.75 -2.37
CA GLN A 44 -4.29 20.56 -1.93
C GLN A 44 -4.43 20.60 -0.42
N ARG A 45 -3.92 19.60 0.28
CA ARG A 45 -3.88 19.58 1.75
C ARG A 45 -2.68 20.33 2.32
N GLY A 46 -1.89 20.98 1.49
CA GLY A 46 -0.78 21.82 1.91
C GLY A 46 0.58 21.14 1.85
N MET A 47 0.67 19.91 1.34
CA MET A 47 1.95 19.23 1.18
C MET A 47 2.73 19.85 0.01
N SER A 48 4.04 19.98 0.15
CA SER A 48 4.89 20.47 -0.94
C SER A 48 4.88 19.48 -2.11
N PRO A 49 5.12 19.94 -3.36
CA PRO A 49 5.22 19.03 -4.51
C PRO A 49 6.25 17.92 -4.31
N GLU A 50 7.39 18.20 -3.69
CA GLU A 50 8.43 17.21 -3.42
C GLU A 50 7.97 16.15 -2.43
N SER A 51 7.38 16.56 -1.31
CA SER A 51 6.86 15.64 -0.31
C SER A 51 5.67 14.82 -0.84
N ALA A 52 4.78 15.45 -1.60
CA ALA A 52 3.64 14.77 -2.22
C ALA A 52 4.13 13.72 -3.23
N SER A 53 5.17 14.04 -4.00
CA SER A 53 5.77 13.11 -4.96
C SER A 53 6.40 11.90 -4.26
N GLU A 54 7.12 12.12 -3.16
CA GLU A 54 7.72 11.03 -2.37
C GLU A 54 6.63 10.14 -1.78
N GLN A 55 5.57 10.73 -1.27
CA GLN A 55 4.45 9.98 -0.70
C GLN A 55 3.74 9.14 -1.78
N ALA A 56 3.47 9.73 -2.93
CA ALA A 56 2.83 9.03 -4.05
C ALA A 56 3.74 7.91 -4.58
N PHE A 57 5.04 8.12 -4.64
CA PHE A 57 6.02 7.10 -5.04
C PHE A 57 6.02 5.93 -4.06
N SER A 58 5.96 6.22 -2.76
CA SER A 58 5.90 5.17 -1.73
C SER A 58 4.59 4.37 -1.83
N ALA A 59 3.47 5.05 -2.07
CA ALA A 59 2.19 4.39 -2.28
C ALA A 59 2.19 3.54 -3.55
N ASP A 60 2.89 3.99 -4.60
CA ASP A 60 3.02 3.26 -5.87
C ASP A 60 3.67 1.88 -5.67
N LEU A 61 4.70 1.79 -4.85
CA LEU A 61 5.35 0.52 -4.53
C LEU A 61 4.34 -0.47 -3.94
N TYR A 62 3.53 -0.02 -2.98
CA TYR A 62 2.51 -0.86 -2.38
C TYR A 62 1.43 -1.26 -3.39
N VAL A 63 0.94 -0.33 -4.19
CA VAL A 63 -0.19 -0.56 -5.08
C VAL A 63 0.22 -1.45 -6.26
N ARG A 64 1.31 -1.14 -6.91
CA ARG A 64 1.67 -1.81 -8.17
C ARG A 64 2.60 -2.99 -7.97
N ASP A 65 3.65 -2.86 -7.18
CA ASP A 65 4.62 -3.95 -7.00
C ASP A 65 4.11 -5.02 -6.03
N TYR A 66 3.49 -4.61 -4.93
CA TYR A 66 2.98 -5.56 -3.95
C TYR A 66 1.57 -6.01 -4.25
N LEU A 67 0.61 -5.08 -4.27
CA LEU A 67 -0.82 -5.43 -4.30
C LEU A 67 -1.22 -6.02 -5.65
N LEU A 68 -0.86 -5.37 -6.74
CA LEU A 68 -1.23 -5.78 -8.09
C LEU A 68 -0.38 -6.96 -8.57
N ASP A 69 0.93 -6.81 -8.53
CA ASP A 69 1.85 -7.79 -9.13
C ASP A 69 2.03 -9.05 -8.28
N PHE A 70 2.19 -8.89 -6.97
CA PHE A 70 2.46 -10.00 -6.06
C PHE A 70 1.21 -10.58 -5.42
N ALA A 71 0.44 -9.76 -4.69
CA ALA A 71 -0.73 -10.22 -3.96
C ALA A 71 -1.94 -10.47 -4.85
N ARG A 72 -1.99 -9.82 -6.01
CA ARG A 72 -3.03 -9.93 -7.02
C ARG A 72 -4.41 -9.64 -6.44
N GLN A 73 -4.50 -8.54 -5.73
CA GLN A 73 -5.72 -8.13 -5.05
C GLN A 73 -6.25 -6.80 -5.60
N ASN A 74 -7.54 -6.59 -5.41
CA ASN A 74 -8.23 -5.36 -5.78
C ASN A 74 -7.90 -4.26 -4.77
N LEU A 75 -7.40 -3.13 -5.25
CA LEU A 75 -7.02 -1.97 -4.43
C LEU A 75 -8.16 -1.49 -3.53
N VAL A 76 -9.39 -1.50 -4.05
CA VAL A 76 -10.56 -0.95 -3.36
C VAL A 76 -11.45 -2.02 -2.70
N ARG A 77 -10.98 -3.27 -2.67
CA ARG A 77 -11.59 -4.36 -1.91
C ARG A 77 -10.53 -4.99 -1.00
N PRO A 78 -9.94 -4.19 -0.10
CA PRO A 78 -8.85 -4.69 0.75
C PRO A 78 -9.34 -5.76 1.71
N GLN A 79 -8.51 -6.77 1.94
CA GLN A 79 -8.80 -7.84 2.87
C GLN A 79 -8.02 -7.63 4.17
N PRO A 80 -8.59 -8.01 5.33
CA PRO A 80 -7.83 -7.95 6.59
C PRO A 80 -6.53 -8.73 6.45
N GLY A 81 -5.43 -8.14 6.91
CA GLY A 81 -4.08 -8.72 6.83
C GLY A 81 -3.28 -8.25 5.63
N VAL A 82 -3.88 -7.54 4.67
CA VAL A 82 -3.18 -7.12 3.45
C VAL A 82 -1.98 -6.21 3.73
N VAL A 83 -2.13 -5.23 4.62
CA VAL A 83 -1.04 -4.32 4.99
C VAL A 83 -0.02 -5.05 5.88
N ARG A 84 -0.49 -5.89 6.78
CA ARG A 84 0.39 -6.67 7.65
C ARG A 84 1.29 -7.60 6.85
N LYS A 85 0.77 -8.25 5.82
CA LYS A 85 1.56 -9.09 4.92
C LYS A 85 2.58 -8.25 4.14
N PHE A 86 2.19 -7.08 3.69
CA PHE A 86 3.10 -6.13 3.03
C PHE A 86 4.26 -5.78 3.96
N ALA A 87 3.96 -5.27 5.14
CA ALA A 87 4.96 -4.73 6.05
C ALA A 87 5.75 -5.80 6.81
N GLY A 88 5.08 -6.89 7.17
CA GLY A 88 5.67 -7.93 8.01
C GLY A 88 6.39 -9.04 7.24
N SER A 89 6.26 -9.07 5.92
CA SER A 89 6.84 -10.13 5.10
C SER A 89 7.38 -9.62 3.78
N TRP A 90 6.50 -9.14 2.89
CA TRP A 90 6.90 -8.77 1.52
C TRP A 90 7.97 -7.69 1.48
N PHE A 91 7.76 -6.59 2.21
CA PHE A 91 8.73 -5.48 2.27
C PHE A 91 10.10 -5.98 2.71
N ILE A 92 10.12 -6.80 3.77
CA ILE A 92 11.37 -7.28 4.40
C ILE A 92 12.16 -8.15 3.43
N THR A 93 11.47 -9.04 2.69
CA THR A 93 12.12 -9.96 1.77
C THR A 93 12.43 -9.35 0.40
N HIS A 94 11.84 -8.21 0.06
CA HIS A 94 12.03 -7.54 -1.24
C HIS A 94 12.84 -6.24 -1.12
N THR A 95 13.39 -5.96 0.05
CA THR A 95 14.21 -4.77 0.31
C THR A 95 15.61 -5.22 0.66
N LEU A 96 16.62 -4.64 0.01
CA LEU A 96 18.01 -5.03 0.19
C LEU A 96 18.48 -4.86 1.63
N ASP A 97 18.17 -3.71 2.22
CA ASP A 97 18.46 -3.38 3.62
C ASP A 97 17.17 -2.95 4.32
N PRO A 98 16.35 -3.89 4.81
CA PRO A 98 15.10 -3.52 5.43
C PRO A 98 15.33 -2.76 6.74
N GLU A 99 14.88 -1.52 6.77
CA GLU A 99 14.96 -0.63 7.92
C GLU A 99 13.57 -0.13 8.31
N MET A 100 13.33 0.00 9.61
CA MET A 100 12.04 0.46 10.10
C MET A 100 11.69 1.88 9.63
N ALA A 101 12.69 2.78 9.56
CA ALA A 101 12.47 4.14 9.09
C ALA A 101 11.92 4.17 7.66
N LEU A 102 12.43 3.33 6.78
CA LEU A 102 11.95 3.22 5.41
C LEU A 102 10.53 2.62 5.39
N LEU A 103 10.30 1.58 6.16
CA LEU A 103 8.99 0.94 6.24
C LEU A 103 7.92 1.91 6.76
N GLU A 104 8.25 2.72 7.76
CA GLU A 104 7.33 3.74 8.28
C GLU A 104 6.90 4.74 7.21
N ARG A 105 7.82 5.10 6.31
CA ARG A 105 7.49 5.97 5.18
C ARG A 105 6.48 5.32 4.25
N TYR A 106 6.65 4.05 3.93
CA TYR A 106 5.69 3.29 3.12
C TYR A 106 4.35 3.14 3.83
N LEU A 107 4.36 2.81 5.11
CA LEU A 107 3.12 2.64 5.89
C LEU A 107 2.34 3.95 6.01
N SER A 108 3.04 5.06 6.19
CA SER A 108 2.41 6.38 6.21
C SER A 108 1.73 6.68 4.87
N ALA A 109 2.42 6.40 3.77
CA ALA A 109 1.88 6.61 2.43
C ALA A 109 0.65 5.74 2.17
N VAL A 110 0.69 4.48 2.58
CA VAL A 110 -0.44 3.54 2.43
C VAL A 110 -1.65 4.03 3.23
N ALA A 111 -1.44 4.44 4.47
CA ALA A 111 -2.53 4.95 5.31
C ALA A 111 -3.16 6.19 4.70
N GLU A 112 -2.35 7.12 4.21
CA GLU A 112 -2.85 8.34 3.56
C GLU A 112 -3.59 8.03 2.25
N LEU A 113 -3.09 7.08 1.47
CA LEU A 113 -3.76 6.64 0.25
C LEU A 113 -5.17 6.11 0.56
N TYR A 114 -5.29 5.25 1.57
CA TYR A 114 -6.59 4.69 1.93
C TYR A 114 -7.53 5.74 2.55
N ARG A 115 -7.01 6.73 3.27
CA ARG A 115 -7.83 7.87 3.71
C ARG A 115 -8.38 8.64 2.52
N PHE A 116 -7.55 8.84 1.49
CA PHE A 116 -7.98 9.45 0.24
C PHE A 116 -9.07 8.61 -0.45
N LEU A 117 -8.85 7.30 -0.56
CA LEU A 117 -9.84 6.40 -1.18
C LEU A 117 -11.14 6.36 -0.39
N ARG A 118 -11.09 6.49 0.93
CA ARG A 118 -12.30 6.61 1.75
C ARG A 118 -13.07 7.90 1.43
N ARG A 119 -12.38 8.99 1.21
CA ARG A 119 -13.01 10.25 0.79
C ARG A 119 -13.65 10.13 -0.59
N GLN A 120 -13.13 9.27 -1.44
CA GLN A 120 -13.68 8.98 -2.75
C GLN A 120 -14.83 7.94 -2.70
N HIS A 121 -15.20 7.49 -1.50
CA HIS A 121 -16.25 6.49 -1.27
C HIS A 121 -15.94 5.12 -1.90
N LEU A 122 -14.65 4.81 -2.11
CA LEU A 122 -14.21 3.54 -2.70
C LEU A 122 -13.92 2.46 -1.65
N ILE A 123 -13.74 2.85 -0.39
CA ILE A 123 -13.64 1.90 0.73
C ILE A 123 -14.57 2.35 1.86
N SER A 124 -14.94 1.40 2.73
CA SER A 124 -15.79 1.67 3.88
C SER A 124 -14.97 2.21 5.06
N ALA A 125 -15.67 2.77 6.06
CA ALA A 125 -15.04 3.21 7.30
C ALA A 125 -14.40 2.03 8.05
N GLU A 126 -15.03 0.84 8.00
CA GLU A 126 -14.52 -0.38 8.63
C GLU A 126 -13.24 -0.85 7.94
N GLU A 127 -13.20 -0.81 6.62
CA GLU A 127 -12.00 -1.14 5.85
C GLU A 127 -10.87 -0.18 6.18
N LEU A 128 -11.14 1.12 6.20
CA LEU A 128 -10.12 2.10 6.59
C LEU A 128 -9.60 1.82 8.00
N ALA A 129 -10.47 1.46 8.94
CA ALA A 129 -10.09 1.21 10.33
C ALA A 129 -9.07 0.08 10.43
N PHE A 130 -9.31 -1.07 9.80
CA PHE A 130 -8.34 -2.17 9.88
C PHE A 130 -7.05 -1.87 9.12
N LEU A 131 -7.12 -1.14 8.01
CA LEU A 131 -5.93 -0.76 7.24
C LEU A 131 -5.01 0.16 8.05
N VAL A 132 -5.58 1.16 8.70
CA VAL A 132 -4.83 2.10 9.55
C VAL A 132 -4.27 1.39 10.79
N GLU A 133 -5.04 0.50 11.40
CA GLU A 133 -4.57 -0.30 12.52
C GLU A 133 -3.35 -1.15 12.12
N GLU A 134 -3.43 -1.85 11.01
CA GLU A 134 -2.29 -2.64 10.51
C GLU A 134 -1.08 -1.77 10.20
N ALA A 135 -1.29 -0.61 9.58
CA ALA A 135 -0.21 0.32 9.28
C ALA A 135 0.48 0.85 10.54
N GLY A 136 -0.21 0.87 11.68
CA GLY A 136 0.32 1.35 12.95
C GLY A 136 1.05 0.30 13.79
N GLN A 137 1.13 -0.95 13.36
CA GLN A 137 1.74 -2.04 14.14
C GLN A 137 3.28 -2.04 14.06
N VAL A 138 3.87 -0.90 14.35
CA VAL A 138 5.30 -0.62 14.19
C VAL A 138 6.16 -1.59 15.00
N ASP A 139 5.80 -1.85 16.26
CA ASP A 139 6.58 -2.75 17.12
C ASP A 139 6.62 -4.17 16.58
N PHE A 140 5.50 -4.64 16.05
CA PHE A 140 5.42 -5.97 15.43
C PHE A 140 6.34 -6.04 14.22
N TYR A 141 6.32 -5.03 13.36
CA TYR A 141 7.16 -5.01 12.15
C TYR A 141 8.64 -4.88 12.49
N GLN A 142 8.99 -4.10 13.51
CA GLN A 142 10.37 -3.99 13.96
C GLN A 142 10.90 -5.35 14.42
N LYS A 143 10.10 -6.11 15.15
CA LYS A 143 10.47 -7.46 15.59
C LYS A 143 10.63 -8.40 14.41
N ARG A 144 9.78 -8.27 13.39
CA ARG A 144 9.88 -9.05 12.16
C ARG A 144 11.19 -8.77 11.42
N ILE A 145 11.56 -7.49 11.31
CA ILE A 145 12.82 -7.07 10.69
C ILE A 145 14.01 -7.62 11.47
N ASP A 146 14.02 -7.43 12.78
CA ASP A 146 15.12 -7.89 13.65
C ASP A 146 15.30 -9.41 13.56
N SER A 147 14.18 -10.13 13.59
CA SER A 147 14.18 -11.58 13.47
C SER A 147 14.71 -12.05 12.11
N PHE A 148 14.32 -11.37 11.03
CA PHE A 148 14.82 -11.67 9.69
C PHE A 148 16.33 -11.45 9.58
N LEU A 149 16.84 -10.34 10.11
CA LEU A 149 18.27 -10.02 10.05
C LEU A 149 19.13 -11.00 10.87
N ASN A 150 18.51 -11.73 11.80
CA ASN A 150 19.19 -12.71 12.63
C ASN A 150 18.95 -14.16 12.20
N ILE A 151 18.37 -14.37 11.02
CA ILE A 151 18.16 -15.71 10.47
C ILE A 151 19.49 -16.38 10.18
N SER A 152 19.62 -17.66 10.53
CA SER A 152 20.75 -18.51 10.19
C SER A 152 20.27 -19.83 9.62
N GLY A 153 20.92 -20.30 8.57
CA GLY A 153 20.59 -21.59 7.95
C GLY A 153 19.18 -21.60 7.32
N ASP A 154 18.41 -22.65 7.63
CA ASP A 154 17.09 -22.88 7.00
C ASP A 154 15.94 -22.22 7.76
N SER A 155 16.22 -21.31 8.68
CA SER A 155 15.19 -20.65 9.51
C SER A 155 14.28 -19.71 8.76
N PHE A 156 14.54 -19.42 7.49
CA PHE A 156 13.71 -18.52 6.68
C PHE A 156 12.27 -19.03 6.56
N VAL A 157 12.06 -20.31 6.33
CA VAL A 157 10.72 -20.90 6.19
C VAL A 157 9.92 -20.70 7.48
N GLU A 158 10.54 -20.91 8.63
CA GLU A 158 9.88 -20.70 9.93
C GLU A 158 9.56 -19.23 10.15
N TRP A 159 10.50 -18.34 9.84
CA TRP A 159 10.28 -16.89 9.94
C TRP A 159 9.12 -16.44 9.08
N ASP A 160 9.07 -16.89 7.84
CA ASP A 160 7.99 -16.50 6.89
C ASP A 160 6.64 -16.99 7.40
N ALA A 161 6.59 -18.20 7.95
CA ALA A 161 5.37 -18.79 8.50
C ALA A 161 4.86 -18.09 9.75
N GLU A 162 5.72 -17.40 10.50
CA GLU A 162 5.34 -16.67 11.72
C GLU A 162 4.50 -15.41 11.45
N CYS A 163 4.50 -14.92 10.22
CA CYS A 163 3.66 -13.76 9.88
C CYS A 163 2.19 -14.17 9.92
N PRO A 164 1.36 -13.57 10.79
CA PRO A 164 -0.03 -13.99 10.96
C PRO A 164 -0.96 -13.59 9.82
N ALA A 165 -0.48 -12.80 8.87
CA ALA A 165 -1.27 -12.38 7.72
C ALA A 165 -1.24 -13.46 6.65
N LYS A 166 -2.36 -14.16 6.49
CA LYS A 166 -2.55 -15.17 5.44
C LYS A 166 -3.68 -14.71 4.53
N PHE A 167 -3.43 -14.78 3.26
CA PHE A 167 -4.45 -14.56 2.26
C PHE A 167 -5.22 -15.85 1.99
#